data_8836d27f69743ca5d463cf678083fb13
#
_entry.id   8836d27f69743ca5d463cf678083fb13
#
_cell.length_a   1.000
_cell.length_b   1.000
_cell.length_c   1.000
_cell.angle_alpha   90.00
_cell.angle_beta   90.00
_cell.angle_gamma   90.00
#
_symmetry.space_group_name_H-M   'P 1'
#
loop_
_entity.id
_entity.type
_entity.pdbx_description
1 polymer ?
#
loop_
_entity_poly.entity_id
_entity_poly.type
_entity_poly.pdbx_seq_one_letter_code
_entity_poly.pdbx_strand_id
1 'polypeptide(L)'
;ALRQTENAVREALEERGYSEIITPAVEYFDVFAQANPELDQDQMLKIIDKSGRICVARPDNTTPIARIAATRLDDAALPVRLYYSQKVFRSVSGDHGHKGEFLQVGAEFIGADGLAADKDILSAAFAALSRTGVDNFRIELGHAEIYKALIEELGADEASAEGIRRLIENKSFAALGDALQPFGSKPAAKALGAMP
;
A
#
# COMPACT_ATOMS: atom_id res chain seq x y z
N ALA A 1 -23.21 6.55 8.02
CA ALA A 1 -21.86 6.29 8.53
C ALA A 1 -20.83 6.33 7.39
N LEU A 2 -20.78 5.36 6.44
CA LEU A 2 -19.71 5.27 5.42
C LEU A 2 -19.52 6.58 4.60
N ARG A 3 -20.61 7.16 4.05
CA ARG A 3 -20.52 8.42 3.30
C ARG A 3 -20.02 9.61 4.12
N GLN A 4 -20.37 9.66 5.40
CA GLN A 4 -19.91 10.75 6.28
C GLN A 4 -18.41 10.63 6.52
N THR A 5 -17.92 9.42 6.77
CA THR A 5 -16.48 9.15 6.91
C THR A 5 -15.72 9.45 5.63
N GLU A 6 -16.25 9.00 4.48
CA GLU A 6 -15.68 9.31 3.16
C GLU A 6 -15.56 10.83 2.93
N ASN A 7 -16.65 11.57 3.14
CA ASN A 7 -16.65 13.03 2.97
C ASN A 7 -15.66 13.72 3.91
N ALA A 8 -15.58 13.30 5.16
CA ALA A 8 -14.64 13.87 6.13
C ALA A 8 -13.17 13.67 5.70
N VAL A 9 -12.85 12.51 5.14
CA VAL A 9 -11.50 12.23 4.59
C VAL A 9 -11.22 13.07 3.36
N ARG A 10 -12.18 13.16 2.42
CA ARG A 10 -12.07 13.99 1.20
C ARG A 10 -11.81 15.45 1.55
N GLU A 11 -12.63 16.03 2.41
CA GLU A 11 -12.49 17.43 2.87
C GLU A 11 -11.11 17.66 3.52
N ALA A 12 -10.63 16.72 4.33
CA ALA A 12 -9.31 16.83 4.96
C ALA A 12 -8.17 16.87 3.93
N LEU A 13 -8.29 16.13 2.84
CA LEU A 13 -7.31 16.09 1.75
C LEU A 13 -7.41 17.33 0.87
N GLU A 14 -8.63 17.76 0.51
CA GLU A 14 -8.88 18.98 -0.29
C GLU A 14 -8.35 20.24 0.39
N GLU A 15 -8.54 20.39 1.71
CA GLU A 15 -7.99 21.50 2.50
C GLU A 15 -6.45 21.55 2.50
N ARG A 16 -5.80 20.43 2.18
CA ARG A 16 -4.35 20.33 2.03
C ARG A 16 -3.87 20.47 0.60
N GLY A 17 -4.76 20.84 -0.30
CA GLY A 17 -4.46 21.08 -1.71
C GLY A 17 -4.36 19.81 -2.55
N TYR A 18 -4.91 18.67 -2.07
CA TYR A 18 -5.07 17.49 -2.89
C TYR A 18 -6.29 17.63 -3.80
N SER A 19 -6.13 17.25 -5.06
CA SER A 19 -7.21 17.25 -6.06
C SER A 19 -7.69 15.82 -6.32
N GLU A 20 -8.99 15.66 -6.51
CA GLU A 20 -9.54 14.34 -6.81
C GLU A 20 -9.10 13.85 -8.19
N ILE A 21 -8.70 12.57 -8.25
CA ILE A 21 -8.46 11.84 -9.49
C ILE A 21 -9.38 10.63 -9.57
N ILE A 22 -10.00 10.44 -10.73
CA ILE A 22 -10.84 9.29 -11.02
C ILE A 22 -10.18 8.47 -12.12
N THR A 23 -9.83 7.22 -11.79
CA THR A 23 -9.24 6.27 -12.73
C THR A 23 -10.28 5.26 -13.23
N PRO A 24 -10.08 4.63 -14.40
CA PRO A 24 -10.95 3.56 -14.87
C PRO A 24 -11.04 2.40 -13.87
N ALA A 25 -12.22 1.78 -13.74
CA ALA A 25 -12.41 0.61 -12.89
C ALA A 25 -11.78 -0.66 -13.47
N VAL A 26 -11.56 -0.69 -14.79
CA VAL A 26 -10.95 -1.80 -15.52
C VAL A 26 -9.70 -1.28 -16.22
N GLU A 27 -8.61 -2.00 -16.07
CA GLU A 27 -7.31 -1.67 -16.64
C GLU A 27 -6.68 -2.91 -17.29
N TYR A 28 -5.70 -2.76 -18.15
CA TYR A 28 -4.99 -3.91 -18.72
C TYR A 28 -4.17 -4.63 -17.66
N PHE A 29 -4.18 -5.95 -17.71
CA PHE A 29 -3.44 -6.81 -16.77
C PHE A 29 -1.95 -6.44 -16.70
N ASP A 30 -1.33 -6.19 -17.85
CA ASP A 30 0.10 -5.88 -17.94
C ASP A 30 0.50 -4.62 -17.15
N VAL A 31 -0.42 -3.68 -16.98
CA VAL A 31 -0.17 -2.46 -16.18
C VAL A 31 0.13 -2.82 -14.73
N PHE A 32 -0.61 -3.76 -14.17
CA PHE A 32 -0.36 -4.21 -12.79
C PHE A 32 0.80 -5.19 -12.70
N ALA A 33 0.87 -6.16 -13.62
CA ALA A 33 1.90 -7.19 -13.60
C ALA A 33 3.32 -6.63 -13.75
N GLN A 34 3.49 -5.54 -14.51
CA GLN A 34 4.79 -4.89 -14.70
C GLN A 34 5.12 -3.87 -13.58
N ALA A 35 4.12 -3.10 -13.13
CA ALA A 35 4.34 -2.05 -12.15
C ALA A 35 4.49 -2.60 -10.72
N ASN A 36 3.84 -3.69 -10.40
CA ASN A 36 3.88 -4.30 -9.08
C ASN A 36 3.97 -5.84 -9.16
N PRO A 37 5.18 -6.39 -9.40
CA PRO A 37 5.38 -7.84 -9.50
C PRO A 37 5.03 -8.62 -8.22
N GLU A 38 5.04 -7.93 -7.06
CA GLU A 38 4.70 -8.53 -5.76
C GLU A 38 3.18 -8.62 -5.54
N LEU A 39 2.39 -7.94 -6.36
CA LEU A 39 0.94 -8.04 -6.27
C LEU A 39 0.48 -9.44 -6.69
N ASP A 40 -0.16 -10.14 -5.78
CA ASP A 40 -0.64 -11.50 -6.00
C ASP A 40 -1.63 -11.54 -7.18
N GLN A 41 -1.16 -12.10 -8.29
CA GLN A 41 -1.93 -12.18 -9.54
C GLN A 41 -3.15 -13.08 -9.42
N ASP A 42 -3.18 -14.00 -8.44
CA ASP A 42 -4.32 -14.88 -8.18
C ASP A 42 -5.46 -14.13 -7.47
N GLN A 43 -5.13 -13.01 -6.82
CA GLN A 43 -6.14 -12.12 -6.24
C GLN A 43 -6.74 -11.12 -7.23
N MET A 44 -6.25 -11.06 -8.47
CA MET A 44 -6.80 -10.17 -9.48
C MET A 44 -8.03 -10.76 -10.15
N LEU A 45 -9.13 -9.99 -10.18
CA LEU A 45 -10.32 -10.34 -10.95
C LEU A 45 -10.07 -10.08 -12.45
N LYS A 46 -9.72 -11.13 -13.20
CA LYS A 46 -9.39 -11.07 -14.62
C LYS A 46 -10.65 -11.07 -15.48
N ILE A 47 -10.67 -10.22 -16.51
CA ILE A 47 -11.74 -10.02 -17.46
C ILE A 47 -11.14 -10.11 -18.87
N ILE A 48 -11.79 -10.80 -19.78
CA ILE A 48 -11.37 -10.84 -21.20
C ILE A 48 -12.20 -9.82 -21.96
N ASP A 49 -11.56 -8.88 -22.64
CA ASP A 49 -12.24 -7.91 -23.50
C ASP A 49 -12.67 -8.55 -24.84
N LYS A 50 -13.44 -7.81 -25.64
CA LYS A 50 -13.93 -8.27 -26.94
C LYS A 50 -12.83 -8.58 -27.97
N SER A 51 -11.61 -8.11 -27.75
CA SER A 51 -10.44 -8.36 -28.59
C SER A 51 -9.57 -9.52 -28.07
N GLY A 52 -9.98 -10.19 -26.99
CA GLY A 52 -9.24 -11.28 -26.38
C GLY A 52 -8.13 -10.85 -25.44
N ARG A 53 -8.02 -9.55 -25.09
CA ARG A 53 -7.00 -9.04 -24.16
C ARG A 53 -7.43 -9.25 -22.72
N ILE A 54 -6.48 -9.59 -21.87
CA ILE A 54 -6.71 -9.72 -20.44
C ILE A 54 -6.71 -8.34 -19.80
N CYS A 55 -7.82 -8.02 -19.16
CA CYS A 55 -7.99 -6.87 -18.31
C CYS A 55 -8.22 -7.33 -16.86
N VAL A 56 -8.13 -6.41 -15.91
CA VAL A 56 -8.44 -6.67 -14.50
C VAL A 56 -9.35 -5.57 -13.94
N ALA A 57 -10.28 -5.96 -13.09
CA ALA A 57 -10.91 -5.00 -12.20
C ALA A 57 -9.84 -4.53 -11.22
N ARG A 58 -9.59 -3.22 -11.14
CA ARG A 58 -8.44 -2.66 -10.38
C ARG A 58 -8.36 -3.18 -8.94
N PRO A 59 -7.25 -3.81 -8.54
CA PRO A 59 -7.03 -4.30 -7.18
C PRO A 59 -6.51 -3.21 -6.23
N ASP A 60 -5.99 -2.09 -6.78
CA ASP A 60 -5.55 -0.87 -6.11
C ASP A 60 -5.72 0.35 -7.02
N ASN A 61 -5.56 1.56 -6.46
CA ASN A 61 -5.67 2.81 -7.22
C ASN A 61 -4.30 3.45 -7.52
N THR A 62 -3.24 3.11 -6.80
CA THR A 62 -1.90 3.70 -6.95
C THR A 62 -1.32 3.42 -8.33
N THR A 63 -1.37 2.15 -8.78
CA THR A 63 -0.84 1.74 -10.09
C THR A 63 -1.49 2.48 -11.27
N PRO A 64 -2.84 2.56 -11.39
CA PRO A 64 -3.48 3.37 -12.42
C PRO A 64 -3.13 4.86 -12.36
N ILE A 65 -2.98 5.42 -11.15
CA ILE A 65 -2.60 6.83 -10.97
C ILE A 65 -1.16 7.05 -11.42
N ALA A 66 -0.22 6.16 -11.04
CA ALA A 66 1.16 6.21 -11.51
C ALA A 66 1.26 6.16 -13.03
N ARG A 67 0.46 5.30 -13.68
CA ARG A 67 0.38 5.26 -15.15
C ARG A 67 -0.14 6.58 -15.74
N ILE A 68 -1.17 7.18 -15.15
CA ILE A 68 -1.68 8.48 -15.60
C ILE A 68 -0.62 9.56 -15.41
N ALA A 69 0.08 9.56 -14.29
CA ALA A 69 1.17 10.49 -14.02
C ALA A 69 2.27 10.38 -15.09
N ALA A 70 2.70 9.15 -15.41
CA ALA A 70 3.73 8.90 -16.41
C ALA A 70 3.32 9.16 -17.87
N THR A 71 2.00 9.27 -18.17
CA THR A 71 1.54 9.38 -19.57
C THR A 71 0.77 10.65 -19.88
N ARG A 72 0.31 11.39 -18.87
CA ARG A 72 -0.60 12.54 -19.05
C ARG A 72 -0.23 13.75 -18.20
N LEU A 73 0.71 13.64 -17.28
CA LEU A 73 1.13 14.73 -16.43
C LEU A 73 2.53 15.26 -16.78
N ASP A 74 3.05 14.92 -17.97
CA ASP A 74 4.37 15.39 -18.43
C ASP A 74 4.51 16.91 -18.41
N ASP A 75 3.42 17.65 -18.71
CA ASP A 75 3.39 19.11 -18.70
C ASP A 75 2.91 19.69 -17.36
N ALA A 76 2.58 18.86 -16.37
CA ALA A 76 2.11 19.34 -15.08
C ALA A 76 3.27 19.91 -14.25
N ALA A 77 3.01 21.03 -13.59
CA ALA A 77 3.95 21.57 -12.62
C ALA A 77 4.04 20.63 -11.40
N LEU A 78 5.19 20.01 -11.22
CA LEU A 78 5.45 19.15 -10.06
C LEU A 78 5.80 20.01 -8.83
N PRO A 79 5.49 19.54 -7.62
CA PRO A 79 4.80 18.31 -7.30
C PRO A 79 3.28 18.39 -7.44
N VAL A 80 2.63 17.28 -7.77
CA VAL A 80 1.17 17.16 -7.78
C VAL A 80 0.66 16.40 -6.56
N ARG A 81 -0.47 16.86 -6.00
CA ARG A 81 -1.18 16.22 -4.90
C ARG A 81 -2.50 15.69 -5.42
N LEU A 82 -2.67 14.38 -5.41
CA LEU A 82 -3.88 13.71 -5.89
C LEU A 82 -4.48 12.88 -4.76
N TYR A 83 -5.81 12.84 -4.68
CA TYR A 83 -6.50 11.88 -3.84
C TYR A 83 -7.56 11.13 -4.63
N TYR A 84 -7.94 9.98 -4.13
CA TYR A 84 -8.99 9.15 -4.72
C TYR A 84 -9.91 8.58 -3.65
N SER A 85 -11.17 8.37 -4.04
CA SER A 85 -12.16 7.62 -3.27
C SER A 85 -12.89 6.69 -4.24
N GLN A 86 -12.38 5.47 -4.39
CA GLN A 86 -12.84 4.57 -5.44
C GLN A 86 -12.87 3.12 -4.96
N LYS A 87 -13.77 2.34 -5.55
CA LYS A 87 -13.85 0.90 -5.28
C LYS A 87 -12.66 0.17 -5.89
N VAL A 88 -12.16 -0.80 -5.16
CA VAL A 88 -11.17 -1.78 -5.60
C VAL A 88 -11.73 -3.19 -5.47
N PHE A 89 -11.18 -4.11 -6.23
CA PHE A 89 -11.70 -5.46 -6.39
C PHE A 89 -10.58 -6.47 -6.20
N ARG A 90 -10.77 -7.42 -5.28
CA ARG A 90 -9.81 -8.49 -5.04
C ARG A 90 -10.54 -9.83 -4.98
N SER A 91 -10.01 -10.83 -5.66
CA SER A 91 -10.48 -12.20 -5.51
C SER A 91 -10.15 -12.67 -4.09
N VAL A 92 -11.14 -13.19 -3.40
CA VAL A 92 -10.96 -13.72 -2.06
C VAL A 92 -11.05 -15.23 -2.15
N SER A 93 -9.96 -15.92 -1.87
CA SER A 93 -9.94 -17.38 -1.77
C SER A 93 -10.45 -17.78 -0.39
N GLY A 94 -11.63 -18.42 -0.34
CA GLY A 94 -12.19 -18.98 0.88
C GLY A 94 -13.42 -18.27 1.41
N ASP A 95 -14.27 -19.05 2.05
CA ASP A 95 -15.65 -18.74 2.46
C ASP A 95 -15.72 -17.95 3.79
N HIS A 96 -14.84 -16.96 4.01
CA HIS A 96 -14.73 -16.24 5.29
C HIS A 96 -15.40 -14.87 5.31
N GLY A 97 -16.39 -14.61 4.42
CA GLY A 97 -17.19 -13.40 4.46
C GLY A 97 -16.46 -12.12 4.07
N HIS A 98 -15.27 -12.21 3.52
CA HIS A 98 -14.54 -11.07 2.99
C HIS A 98 -15.19 -10.61 1.68
N LYS A 99 -15.52 -9.33 1.61
CA LYS A 99 -16.05 -8.73 0.39
C LYS A 99 -14.89 -8.56 -0.60
N GLY A 100 -15.04 -9.13 -1.80
CA GLY A 100 -14.10 -8.91 -2.92
C GLY A 100 -14.14 -7.48 -3.47
N GLU A 101 -15.03 -6.63 -2.98
CA GLU A 101 -15.18 -5.23 -3.34
C GLU A 101 -15.22 -4.37 -2.08
N PHE A 102 -14.36 -3.33 -2.02
CA PHE A 102 -14.38 -2.35 -0.93
C PHE A 102 -13.99 -0.96 -1.44
N LEU A 103 -14.42 0.08 -0.71
CA LEU A 103 -14.04 1.46 -0.98
C LEU A 103 -12.62 1.70 -0.43
N GLN A 104 -11.74 2.15 -1.29
CA GLN A 104 -10.39 2.60 -0.92
C GLN A 104 -10.31 4.12 -1.08
N VAL A 105 -9.88 4.80 -0.02
CA VAL A 105 -9.56 6.23 -0.06
C VAL A 105 -8.07 6.37 0.19
N GLY A 106 -7.40 7.17 -0.61
CA GLY A 106 -5.96 7.39 -0.48
C GLY A 106 -5.50 8.67 -1.16
N ALA A 107 -4.23 8.99 -0.95
CA ALA A 107 -3.59 10.16 -1.50
C ALA A 107 -2.22 9.81 -2.08
N GLU A 108 -1.88 10.46 -3.19
CA GLU A 108 -0.61 10.31 -3.89
C GLU A 108 0.06 11.69 -3.98
N PHE A 109 1.32 11.76 -3.55
CA PHE A 109 2.13 12.97 -3.67
C PHE A 109 3.29 12.69 -4.61
N ILE A 110 3.22 13.20 -5.83
CA ILE A 110 4.07 12.81 -6.95
C ILE A 110 4.99 13.97 -7.34
N GLY A 111 6.28 13.67 -7.55
CA GLY A 111 7.26 14.64 -8.01
C GLY A 111 7.92 15.44 -6.89
N ALA A 112 7.85 14.97 -5.66
CA ALA A 112 8.61 15.48 -4.53
C ALA A 112 9.30 14.33 -3.79
N ASP A 113 10.42 14.60 -3.17
CA ASP A 113 11.19 13.66 -2.38
C ASP A 113 11.63 14.25 -1.04
N GLY A 114 12.28 13.39 -0.23
CA GLY A 114 12.88 13.75 1.04
C GLY A 114 11.89 14.02 2.17
N LEU A 115 12.45 14.37 3.32
CA LEU A 115 11.73 14.48 4.59
C LEU A 115 10.52 15.45 4.56
N ALA A 116 10.55 16.47 3.71
CA ALA A 116 9.44 17.40 3.58
C ALA A 116 8.22 16.73 2.93
N ALA A 117 8.45 15.90 1.90
CA ALA A 117 7.40 15.13 1.23
C ALA A 117 6.82 14.06 2.16
N ASP A 118 7.69 13.33 2.90
CA ASP A 118 7.25 12.34 3.89
C ASP A 118 6.37 12.97 4.97
N LYS A 119 6.77 14.14 5.48
CA LYS A 119 5.98 14.88 6.48
C LYS A 119 4.64 15.36 5.92
N ASP A 120 4.58 15.78 4.67
CA ASP A 120 3.34 16.25 4.03
C ASP A 120 2.32 15.10 3.96
N ILE A 121 2.73 13.95 3.40
CA ILE A 121 1.83 12.80 3.25
C ILE A 121 1.40 12.20 4.61
N LEU A 122 2.31 12.12 5.57
CA LEU A 122 1.97 11.66 6.93
C LEU A 122 1.01 12.62 7.63
N SER A 123 1.22 13.94 7.47
CA SER A 123 0.32 14.95 8.00
C SER A 123 -1.07 14.89 7.36
N ALA A 124 -1.13 14.60 6.05
CA ALA A 124 -2.39 14.38 5.34
C ALA A 124 -3.13 13.14 5.86
N ALA A 125 -2.42 12.04 6.04
CA ALA A 125 -2.98 10.81 6.60
C ALA A 125 -3.51 11.02 8.04
N PHE A 126 -2.73 11.69 8.90
CA PHE A 126 -3.14 12.02 10.25
C PHE A 126 -4.41 12.87 10.29
N ALA A 127 -4.46 13.90 9.45
CA ALA A 127 -5.63 14.78 9.39
C ALA A 127 -6.87 14.05 8.88
N ALA A 128 -6.72 13.22 7.86
CA ALA A 128 -7.80 12.41 7.33
C ALA A 128 -8.38 11.48 8.41
N LEU A 129 -7.50 10.75 9.12
CA LEU A 129 -7.92 9.86 10.22
C LEU A 129 -8.58 10.63 11.36
N SER A 130 -8.03 11.76 11.78
CA SER A 130 -8.59 12.57 12.86
C SER A 130 -10.03 13.04 12.58
N ARG A 131 -10.41 13.21 11.31
CA ARG A 131 -11.76 13.61 10.93
C ARG A 131 -12.78 12.48 10.82
N THR A 132 -12.33 11.23 10.87
CA THR A 132 -13.23 10.07 10.79
C THR A 132 -14.06 9.87 12.06
N GLY A 133 -13.72 10.53 13.15
CA GLY A 133 -14.31 10.34 14.47
C GLY A 133 -13.78 9.11 15.21
N VAL A 134 -12.68 8.54 14.72
CA VAL A 134 -11.93 7.50 15.46
C VAL A 134 -10.99 8.18 16.43
N ASP A 135 -11.27 7.99 17.72
CA ASP A 135 -10.41 8.46 18.79
C ASP A 135 -9.33 7.40 19.10
N ASN A 136 -8.18 7.84 19.57
CA ASN A 136 -7.10 6.96 20.04
C ASN A 136 -6.51 6.01 18.98
N PHE A 137 -6.29 6.49 17.76
CA PHE A 137 -5.52 5.75 16.76
C PHE A 137 -4.00 5.98 16.92
N ARG A 138 -3.22 5.02 16.49
CA ARG A 138 -1.77 5.08 16.44
C ARG A 138 -1.30 4.88 15.00
N ILE A 139 -0.36 5.72 14.56
CA ILE A 139 0.32 5.55 13.26
C ILE A 139 1.64 4.85 13.54
N GLU A 140 1.84 3.70 12.93
CA GLU A 140 3.10 2.95 12.95
C GLU A 140 3.84 3.22 11.63
N LEU A 141 5.13 3.59 11.73
CA LEU A 141 5.96 3.86 10.57
C LEU A 141 6.97 2.74 10.40
N GLY A 142 6.97 2.13 9.22
CA GLY A 142 7.98 1.18 8.79
C GLY A 142 8.91 1.78 7.75
N HIS A 143 10.15 1.26 7.67
CA HIS A 143 11.11 1.66 6.66
C HIS A 143 11.84 0.42 6.13
N ALA A 144 11.73 0.16 4.83
CA ALA A 144 12.28 -1.05 4.21
C ALA A 144 13.80 -1.18 4.42
N GLU A 145 14.54 -0.07 4.43
CA GLU A 145 15.99 -0.09 4.64
C GLU A 145 16.39 -0.51 6.06
N ILE A 146 15.53 -0.27 7.05
CA ILE A 146 15.77 -0.78 8.41
C ILE A 146 15.72 -2.31 8.41
N TYR A 147 14.71 -2.88 7.74
CA TYR A 147 14.61 -4.33 7.59
C TYR A 147 15.81 -4.91 6.85
N LYS A 148 16.20 -4.33 5.71
CA LYS A 148 17.34 -4.76 4.91
C LYS A 148 18.64 -4.73 5.72
N ALA A 149 18.89 -3.63 6.44
CA ALA A 149 20.08 -3.50 7.28
C ALA A 149 20.11 -4.54 8.41
N LEU A 150 18.98 -4.84 9.03
CA LEU A 150 18.88 -5.88 10.06
C LEU A 150 19.11 -7.28 9.49
N ILE A 151 18.60 -7.59 8.31
CA ILE A 151 18.84 -8.87 7.63
C ILE A 151 20.33 -9.02 7.23
N GLU A 152 20.94 -7.96 6.75
CA GLU A 152 22.38 -7.96 6.43
C GLU A 152 23.24 -8.19 7.69
N GLU A 153 22.94 -7.48 8.79
CA GLU A 153 23.61 -7.68 10.08
C GLU A 153 23.35 -9.08 10.64
N LEU A 154 22.17 -9.64 10.40
CA LEU A 154 21.81 -10.98 10.78
C LEU A 154 22.66 -12.03 10.01
N GLY A 155 23.08 -11.73 8.79
CA GLY A 155 23.77 -12.63 7.89
C GLY A 155 22.87 -13.79 7.44
N ALA A 156 21.58 -13.53 7.29
CA ALA A 156 20.62 -14.50 6.78
C ALA A 156 20.79 -14.69 5.26
N ASP A 157 20.61 -15.92 4.80
CA ASP A 157 20.49 -16.18 3.38
C ASP A 157 19.14 -15.68 2.82
N GLU A 158 19.01 -15.64 1.50
CA GLU A 158 17.83 -15.10 0.82
C GLU A 158 16.54 -15.83 1.22
N ALA A 159 16.58 -17.16 1.38
CA ALA A 159 15.41 -17.95 1.76
C ALA A 159 14.98 -17.66 3.20
N SER A 160 15.92 -17.55 4.13
CA SER A 160 15.67 -17.18 5.52
C SER A 160 15.17 -15.75 5.64
N ALA A 161 15.75 -14.81 4.90
CA ALA A 161 15.32 -13.42 4.84
C ALA A 161 13.86 -13.31 4.37
N GLU A 162 13.52 -13.96 3.27
CA GLU A 162 12.15 -13.96 2.74
C GLU A 162 11.16 -14.62 3.71
N GLY A 163 11.57 -15.71 4.37
CA GLY A 163 10.78 -16.36 5.42
C GLY A 163 10.48 -15.42 6.59
N ILE A 164 11.50 -14.73 7.10
CA ILE A 164 11.37 -13.75 8.18
C ILE A 164 10.47 -12.58 7.75
N ARG A 165 10.63 -12.05 6.53
CA ARG A 165 9.80 -10.98 5.97
C ARG A 165 8.31 -11.36 6.02
N ARG A 166 7.97 -12.54 5.49
CA ARG A 166 6.57 -13.03 5.47
C ARG A 166 5.99 -13.20 6.86
N LEU A 167 6.78 -13.65 7.82
CA LEU A 167 6.32 -13.83 9.20
C LEU A 167 6.02 -12.48 9.88
N ILE A 168 6.84 -11.46 9.62
CA ILE A 168 6.59 -10.09 10.10
C ILE A 168 5.33 -9.52 9.45
N GLU A 169 5.20 -9.60 8.13
CA GLU A 169 4.03 -9.09 7.39
C GLU A 169 2.72 -9.74 7.83
N ASN A 170 2.77 -11.05 8.11
CA ASN A 170 1.61 -11.81 8.58
C ASN A 170 1.41 -11.72 10.12
N LYS A 171 2.24 -10.93 10.82
CA LYS A 171 2.21 -10.78 12.29
C LYS A 171 2.26 -12.13 13.03
N SER A 172 3.00 -13.09 12.47
CA SER A 172 3.16 -14.44 13.01
C SER A 172 4.30 -14.51 14.03
N PHE A 173 4.18 -13.78 15.15
CA PHE A 173 5.26 -13.52 16.10
C PHE A 173 5.85 -14.80 16.75
N ALA A 174 5.04 -15.82 17.01
CA ALA A 174 5.53 -17.09 17.55
C ALA A 174 6.48 -17.79 16.56
N ALA A 175 6.05 -17.95 15.31
CA ALA A 175 6.86 -18.53 14.25
C ALA A 175 8.09 -17.66 13.90
N LEU A 176 7.97 -16.34 14.03
CA LEU A 176 9.10 -15.42 13.87
C LEU A 176 10.16 -15.67 14.95
N GLY A 177 9.74 -15.86 16.20
CA GLY A 177 10.66 -16.24 17.28
C GLY A 177 11.44 -17.50 16.97
N ASP A 178 10.77 -18.56 16.47
CA ASP A 178 11.40 -19.80 16.08
C ASP A 178 12.37 -19.61 14.88
N ALA A 179 11.99 -18.86 13.87
CA ALA A 179 12.81 -18.56 12.71
C ALA A 179 14.07 -17.76 13.06
N LEU A 180 14.05 -16.96 14.13
CA LEU A 180 15.20 -16.17 14.60
C LEU A 180 16.12 -16.95 15.55
N GLN A 181 15.71 -18.10 16.11
CA GLN A 181 16.54 -18.90 17.02
C GLN A 181 17.92 -19.27 16.47
N PRO A 182 18.08 -19.68 15.18
CA PRO A 182 19.39 -20.02 14.63
C PRO A 182 20.41 -18.90 14.68
N PHE A 183 19.92 -17.64 14.72
CA PHE A 183 20.77 -16.45 14.74
C PHE A 183 21.17 -16.00 16.17
N GLY A 184 20.63 -16.68 17.17
CA GLY A 184 21.02 -16.52 18.57
C GLY A 184 20.69 -15.16 19.16
N SER A 185 21.63 -14.62 19.95
CA SER A 185 21.45 -13.37 20.66
C SER A 185 21.93 -12.13 19.89
N LYS A 186 22.12 -12.22 18.57
CA LYS A 186 22.52 -11.08 17.74
C LYS A 186 21.58 -9.90 17.96
N PRO A 187 22.08 -8.65 18.03
CA PRO A 187 21.24 -7.47 18.19
C PRO A 187 20.14 -7.38 17.11
N ALA A 188 20.48 -7.70 15.86
CA ALA A 188 19.54 -7.71 14.75
C ALA A 188 18.38 -8.73 14.95
N ALA A 189 18.66 -9.92 15.48
CA ALA A 189 17.61 -10.92 15.79
C ALA A 189 16.62 -10.39 16.84
N LYS A 190 17.14 -9.73 17.88
CA LYS A 190 16.30 -9.11 18.92
C LYS A 190 15.47 -7.97 18.36
N ALA A 191 16.06 -7.12 17.49
CA ALA A 191 15.37 -6.01 16.87
C ALA A 191 14.25 -6.50 15.94
N LEU A 192 14.50 -7.51 15.09
CA LEU A 192 13.50 -8.12 14.23
C LEU A 192 12.35 -8.76 15.02
N GLY A 193 12.66 -9.46 16.12
CA GLY A 193 11.66 -10.05 17.00
C GLY A 193 10.82 -9.05 17.80
N ALA A 194 11.25 -7.78 17.88
CA ALA A 194 10.55 -6.69 18.54
C ALA A 194 9.78 -5.78 17.56
N MET A 195 9.82 -6.06 16.26
CA MET A 195 9.05 -5.31 15.27
C MET A 195 7.54 -5.51 15.49
N PRO A 196 6.72 -4.44 15.36
CA PRO A 196 5.29 -4.46 15.63
C PRO A 196 4.47 -5.17 14.53
#